data_06991f63276786ac27a0a644b9dbb48d
#
_entry.id   06991f63276786ac27a0a644b9dbb48d
#
_cell.length_a   1.000
_cell.length_b   1.000
_cell.length_c   1.000
_cell.angle_alpha   90.00
_cell.angle_beta   90.00
_cell.angle_gamma   90.00
#
_symmetry.space_group_name_H-M   'P 1'
#
loop_
_entity.id
_entity.type
_entity.pdbx_description
1 polymer ?
#
loop_
_entity_poly.entity_id
_entity_poly.type
_entity_poly.pdbx_seq_one_letter_code
_entity_poly.pdbx_strand_id
1 'polypeptide(L)'
;MTVAEALAQARAAGLERLEAQLLLAQLLQCDRSWLIAHDDATVPPALSARFANWLAQRLDDVPLAYLAGEKEFHGLRLQVSPATLVPRPDTELLVDWALELLQASSLATPRVLDLGTGSGAIALAIKHRCPRAELHASDRSPAALAVAAANAQRLGLAVQFHLGSWWEPFAGQLFDLIVSNPPYIAGDDPHLRALRHEPLAALTP
;
A
#
# COMPACT_ATOMS: atom_id res chain seq x y z
N MET A 1 -11.61 28.89 -4.99
CA MET A 1 -11.40 27.98 -6.13
C MET A 1 -12.50 26.94 -6.11
N THR A 2 -13.15 26.69 -7.25
CA THR A 2 -14.14 25.61 -7.38
C THR A 2 -13.47 24.29 -7.74
N VAL A 3 -14.26 23.17 -7.69
CA VAL A 3 -13.80 21.85 -8.15
C VAL A 3 -13.39 21.90 -9.63
N ALA A 4 -14.20 22.55 -10.48
CA ALA A 4 -13.87 22.70 -11.90
C ALA A 4 -12.56 23.48 -12.12
N GLU A 5 -12.34 24.58 -11.39
CA GLU A 5 -11.11 25.37 -11.44
C GLU A 5 -9.89 24.56 -10.99
N ALA A 6 -10.01 23.77 -9.91
CA ALA A 6 -8.93 22.90 -9.45
C ALA A 6 -8.54 21.82 -10.47
N LEU A 7 -9.52 21.17 -11.08
CA LEU A 7 -9.29 20.18 -12.13
C LEU A 7 -8.72 20.81 -13.42
N ALA A 8 -9.16 22.04 -13.77
CA ALA A 8 -8.60 22.79 -14.88
C ALA A 8 -7.13 23.17 -14.64
N GLN A 9 -6.79 23.59 -13.43
CA GLN A 9 -5.40 23.90 -13.01
C GLN A 9 -4.50 22.65 -13.13
N ALA A 10 -4.95 21.50 -12.62
CA ALA A 10 -4.18 20.26 -12.73
C ALA A 10 -3.93 19.84 -14.18
N ARG A 11 -4.95 19.97 -15.03
CA ARG A 11 -4.85 19.67 -16.46
C ARG A 11 -3.91 20.63 -17.19
N ALA A 12 -3.97 21.92 -16.87
CA ALA A 12 -3.07 22.93 -17.43
C ALA A 12 -1.60 22.67 -17.02
N ALA A 13 -1.38 22.10 -15.83
CA ALA A 13 -0.06 21.68 -15.36
C ALA A 13 0.44 20.35 -15.97
N GLY A 14 -0.38 19.67 -16.78
CA GLY A 14 0.00 18.43 -17.47
C GLY A 14 -0.43 17.13 -16.78
N LEU A 15 -1.20 17.21 -15.67
CA LEU A 15 -1.68 16.00 -15.02
C LEU A 15 -2.88 15.40 -15.76
N GLU A 16 -2.87 14.09 -15.97
CA GLU A 16 -3.98 13.37 -16.61
C GLU A 16 -5.29 13.56 -15.85
N ARG A 17 -6.42 13.62 -16.60
CA ARG A 17 -7.74 13.90 -16.03
C ARG A 17 -8.12 12.94 -14.90
N LEU A 18 -7.86 11.65 -15.09
CA LEU A 18 -8.18 10.63 -14.09
C LEU A 18 -7.36 10.83 -12.82
N GLU A 19 -6.08 11.09 -12.96
CA GLU A 19 -5.19 11.34 -11.82
C GLU A 19 -5.58 12.61 -11.06
N ALA A 20 -5.89 13.70 -11.77
CA ALA A 20 -6.37 14.94 -11.16
C ALA A 20 -7.65 14.73 -10.34
N GLN A 21 -8.60 13.95 -10.87
CA GLN A 21 -9.83 13.59 -10.16
C GLN A 21 -9.54 12.74 -8.92
N LEU A 22 -8.67 11.72 -9.02
CA LEU A 22 -8.30 10.89 -7.89
C LEU A 22 -7.59 11.71 -6.79
N LEU A 23 -6.69 12.60 -7.18
CA LEU A 23 -5.98 13.49 -6.27
C LEU A 23 -6.96 14.39 -5.48
N LEU A 24 -7.88 15.03 -6.19
CA LEU A 24 -8.86 15.95 -5.58
C LEU A 24 -9.91 15.19 -4.75
N ALA A 25 -10.40 14.04 -5.23
CA ALA A 25 -11.34 13.19 -4.52
C ALA A 25 -10.76 12.71 -3.18
N GLN A 26 -9.51 12.24 -3.19
CA GLN A 26 -8.80 11.84 -1.98
C GLN A 26 -8.65 13.01 -0.98
N LEU A 27 -8.34 14.18 -1.48
CA LEU A 27 -8.17 15.37 -0.65
C LEU A 27 -9.49 15.84 -0.02
N LEU A 28 -10.58 15.79 -0.79
CA LEU A 28 -11.93 16.18 -0.35
C LEU A 28 -12.66 15.06 0.40
N GLN A 29 -12.08 13.85 0.47
CA GLN A 29 -12.70 12.65 1.06
C GLN A 29 -14.09 12.35 0.46
N CYS A 30 -14.18 12.42 -0.88
CA CYS A 30 -15.40 12.16 -1.64
C CYS A 30 -15.13 11.22 -2.82
N ASP A 31 -16.19 10.72 -3.45
CA ASP A 31 -16.09 9.90 -4.64
C ASP A 31 -15.85 10.77 -5.90
N ARG A 32 -15.28 10.16 -6.93
CA ARG A 32 -15.11 10.83 -8.23
C ARG A 32 -16.44 11.27 -8.87
N SER A 33 -17.51 10.49 -8.68
CA SER A 33 -18.85 10.84 -9.13
C SER A 33 -19.36 12.12 -8.48
N TRP A 34 -19.03 12.33 -7.22
CA TRP A 34 -19.35 13.58 -6.52
C TRP A 34 -18.67 14.79 -7.16
N LEU A 35 -17.40 14.69 -7.53
CA LEU A 35 -16.68 15.77 -8.21
C LEU A 35 -17.31 16.18 -9.54
N ILE A 36 -17.86 15.19 -10.26
CA ILE A 36 -18.52 15.41 -11.55
C ILE A 36 -19.86 16.09 -11.37
N ALA A 37 -20.59 15.73 -10.32
CA ALA A 37 -21.91 16.27 -10.02
C ALA A 37 -21.87 17.64 -9.32
N HIS A 38 -20.72 18.03 -8.76
CA HIS A 38 -20.54 19.26 -7.95
C HIS A 38 -19.31 20.03 -8.40
N ASP A 39 -19.17 20.26 -9.69
CA ASP A 39 -18.02 20.95 -10.28
C ASP A 39 -17.96 22.44 -9.88
N ASP A 40 -19.08 23.05 -9.51
CA ASP A 40 -19.22 24.40 -8.98
C ASP A 40 -18.94 24.51 -7.45
N ALA A 41 -18.83 23.37 -6.76
CA ALA A 41 -18.60 23.36 -5.31
C ALA A 41 -17.26 24.03 -4.95
N THR A 42 -17.27 24.82 -3.86
CA THR A 42 -16.07 25.51 -3.41
C THR A 42 -15.12 24.57 -2.68
N VAL A 43 -13.88 24.50 -3.12
CA VAL A 43 -12.77 23.85 -2.41
C VAL A 43 -12.27 24.78 -1.31
N PRO A 44 -12.30 24.35 -0.03
CA PRO A 44 -11.82 25.16 1.09
C PRO A 44 -10.38 25.69 0.87
N PRO A 45 -10.04 26.91 1.29
CA PRO A 45 -8.72 27.50 1.01
C PRO A 45 -7.55 26.63 1.51
N ALA A 46 -7.68 26.02 2.69
CA ALA A 46 -6.65 25.11 3.24
C ALA A 46 -6.44 23.87 2.36
N LEU A 47 -7.52 23.32 1.80
CA LEU A 47 -7.44 22.18 0.87
C LEU A 47 -6.97 22.61 -0.52
N SER A 48 -7.27 23.84 -0.96
CA SER A 48 -6.74 24.38 -2.20
C SER A 48 -5.21 24.50 -2.17
N ALA A 49 -4.64 25.01 -1.06
CA ALA A 49 -3.19 25.08 -0.87
C ALA A 49 -2.55 23.67 -0.84
N ARG A 50 -3.20 22.73 -0.15
CA ARG A 50 -2.74 21.33 -0.09
C ARG A 50 -2.83 20.66 -1.46
N PHE A 51 -3.88 20.96 -2.24
CA PHE A 51 -4.03 20.44 -3.60
C PHE A 51 -2.89 20.93 -4.51
N ALA A 52 -2.54 22.21 -4.47
CA ALA A 52 -1.41 22.74 -5.25
C ALA A 52 -0.08 22.06 -4.89
N ASN A 53 0.16 21.80 -3.61
CA ASN A 53 1.34 21.06 -3.16
C ASN A 53 1.32 19.60 -3.64
N TRP A 54 0.22 18.91 -3.49
CA TRP A 54 0.07 17.52 -3.95
C TRP A 54 0.20 17.42 -5.48
N LEU A 55 -0.35 18.39 -6.21
CA LEU A 55 -0.21 18.47 -7.67
C LEU A 55 1.26 18.58 -8.08
N ALA A 56 2.04 19.47 -7.44
CA ALA A 56 3.46 19.62 -7.73
C ALA A 56 4.24 18.31 -7.45
N GLN A 57 3.97 17.65 -6.32
CA GLN A 57 4.59 16.37 -6.00
C GLN A 57 4.15 15.25 -6.96
N ARG A 58 2.88 15.24 -7.37
CA ARG A 58 2.37 14.23 -8.33
C ARG A 58 2.99 14.40 -9.72
N LEU A 59 3.27 15.63 -10.15
CA LEU A 59 4.01 15.92 -11.38
C LEU A 59 5.48 15.50 -11.31
N ASP A 60 6.02 15.36 -10.11
CA ASP A 60 7.32 14.73 -9.84
C ASP A 60 7.21 13.21 -9.57
N ASP A 61 6.13 12.56 -10.01
CA ASP A 61 5.85 11.12 -9.89
C ASP A 61 5.72 10.57 -8.44
N VAL A 62 5.59 11.42 -7.42
CA VAL A 62 5.32 10.92 -6.05
C VAL A 62 4.01 10.13 -6.05
N PRO A 63 3.99 8.87 -5.58
CA PRO A 63 2.76 8.08 -5.56
C PRO A 63 1.64 8.75 -4.78
N LEU A 64 0.41 8.73 -5.34
CA LEU A 64 -0.78 9.29 -4.66
C LEU A 64 -0.96 8.68 -3.27
N ALA A 65 -0.66 7.40 -3.10
CA ALA A 65 -0.74 6.71 -1.83
C ALA A 65 0.16 7.34 -0.75
N TYR A 66 1.36 7.84 -1.12
CA TYR A 66 2.23 8.54 -0.16
C TYR A 66 1.72 9.94 0.17
N LEU A 67 1.12 10.63 -0.78
CA LEU A 67 0.48 11.93 -0.55
C LEU A 67 -0.71 11.79 0.39
N ALA A 68 -1.50 10.74 0.20
CA ALA A 68 -2.63 10.38 1.04
C ALA A 68 -2.22 9.80 2.41
N GLY A 69 -1.03 9.18 2.48
CA GLY A 69 -0.55 8.43 3.64
C GLY A 69 -1.18 7.06 3.79
N GLU A 70 -2.06 6.66 2.86
CA GLU A 70 -2.77 5.38 2.92
C GLU A 70 -3.03 4.78 1.54
N LYS A 71 -3.20 3.47 1.51
CA LYS A 71 -3.59 2.68 0.34
C LYS A 71 -4.59 1.60 0.76
N GLU A 72 -5.66 1.47 0.00
CA GLU A 72 -6.55 0.32 0.12
C GLU A 72 -5.90 -0.92 -0.50
N PHE A 73 -6.00 -2.06 0.19
CA PHE A 73 -5.54 -3.37 -0.25
C PHE A 73 -6.41 -4.46 0.38
N HIS A 74 -7.02 -5.27 -0.43
CA HIS A 74 -7.89 -6.40 -0.04
C HIS A 74 -8.95 -6.03 1.01
N GLY A 75 -9.58 -4.86 0.83
CA GLY A 75 -10.61 -4.30 1.74
C GLY A 75 -10.06 -3.62 2.99
N LEU A 76 -8.75 -3.59 3.20
CA LEU A 76 -8.10 -2.93 4.32
C LEU A 76 -7.50 -1.58 3.90
N ARG A 77 -7.70 -0.54 4.71
CA ARG A 77 -6.96 0.72 4.55
C ARG A 77 -5.64 0.62 5.30
N LEU A 78 -4.53 0.61 4.58
CA LEU A 78 -3.18 0.47 5.13
C LEU A 78 -2.45 1.81 5.07
N GLN A 79 -1.80 2.20 6.16
CA GLN A 79 -0.83 3.28 6.13
C GLN A 79 0.36 2.87 5.26
N VAL A 80 0.83 3.80 4.44
CA VAL A 80 2.01 3.64 3.59
C VAL A 80 2.88 4.88 3.67
N SER A 81 4.17 4.71 3.44
CA SER A 81 5.15 5.79 3.41
C SER A 81 6.30 5.42 2.46
N PRO A 82 7.24 6.32 2.16
CA PRO A 82 8.43 5.99 1.38
C PRO A 82 9.32 4.88 1.97
N ALA A 83 8.99 4.37 3.16
CA ALA A 83 9.66 3.21 3.75
C ALA A 83 9.13 1.86 3.23
N THR A 84 8.00 1.83 2.54
CA THR A 84 7.35 0.59 2.08
C THR A 84 6.93 0.70 0.62
N LEU A 85 6.99 -0.40 -0.12
CA LEU A 85 6.36 -0.49 -1.44
C LEU A 85 4.86 -0.16 -1.30
N VAL A 86 4.30 0.60 -2.25
CA VAL A 86 2.84 0.80 -2.34
C VAL A 86 2.21 -0.55 -2.72
N PRO A 87 1.27 -1.09 -1.93
CA PRO A 87 0.60 -2.35 -2.26
C PRO A 87 -0.02 -2.33 -3.65
N ARG A 88 0.26 -3.36 -4.45
CA ARG A 88 -0.21 -3.48 -5.84
C ARG A 88 -1.46 -4.35 -5.91
N PRO A 89 -2.44 -4.04 -6.77
CA PRO A 89 -3.64 -4.85 -6.94
C PRO A 89 -3.33 -6.29 -7.32
N ASP A 90 -2.32 -6.53 -8.15
CA ASP A 90 -1.93 -7.89 -8.57
C ASP A 90 -1.48 -8.77 -7.39
N THR A 91 -1.00 -8.15 -6.30
CA THR A 91 -0.62 -8.87 -5.08
C THR A 91 -1.83 -9.41 -4.31
N GLU A 92 -3.04 -8.90 -4.57
CA GLU A 92 -4.27 -9.44 -3.98
C GLU A 92 -4.55 -10.87 -4.42
N LEU A 93 -4.16 -11.24 -5.64
CA LEU A 93 -4.24 -12.63 -6.14
C LEU A 93 -3.44 -13.61 -5.28
N LEU A 94 -2.29 -13.17 -4.75
CA LEU A 94 -1.49 -13.98 -3.84
C LEU A 94 -2.22 -14.22 -2.51
N VAL A 95 -2.92 -13.20 -2.02
CA VAL A 95 -3.76 -13.32 -0.81
C VAL A 95 -4.92 -14.28 -1.06
N ASP A 96 -5.63 -14.14 -2.18
CA ASP A 96 -6.75 -15.01 -2.53
C ASP A 96 -6.31 -16.47 -2.60
N TRP A 97 -5.21 -16.76 -3.29
CA TRP A 97 -4.65 -18.10 -3.37
C TRP A 97 -4.22 -18.65 -2.01
N ALA A 98 -3.56 -17.83 -1.18
CA ALA A 98 -3.21 -18.22 0.19
C ALA A 98 -4.46 -18.59 1.02
N LEU A 99 -5.55 -17.82 0.88
CA LEU A 99 -6.81 -18.07 1.57
C LEU A 99 -7.49 -19.36 1.11
N GLU A 100 -7.46 -19.67 -0.18
CA GLU A 100 -7.95 -20.94 -0.74
C GLU A 100 -7.22 -22.14 -0.11
N LEU A 101 -5.89 -22.09 -0.05
CA LEU A 101 -5.07 -23.16 0.56
C LEU A 101 -5.37 -23.31 2.06
N LEU A 102 -5.52 -22.18 2.77
CA LEU A 102 -5.85 -22.19 4.19
C LEU A 102 -7.26 -22.73 4.45
N GLN A 103 -8.24 -22.44 3.58
CA GLN A 103 -9.59 -22.99 3.68
C GLN A 103 -9.61 -24.50 3.45
N ALA A 104 -8.81 -25.01 2.52
CA ALA A 104 -8.67 -26.44 2.26
C ALA A 104 -7.92 -27.19 3.36
N SER A 105 -7.18 -26.49 4.23
CA SER A 105 -6.41 -27.07 5.30
C SER A 105 -7.29 -27.46 6.51
N SER A 106 -7.11 -28.66 7.04
CA SER A 106 -7.74 -29.15 8.25
C SER A 106 -7.09 -28.69 9.57
N LEU A 107 -5.98 -27.95 9.48
CA LEU A 107 -5.26 -27.44 10.65
C LEU A 107 -6.10 -26.43 11.41
N ALA A 108 -6.23 -26.61 12.72
CA ALA A 108 -6.97 -25.68 13.57
C ALA A 108 -6.32 -24.29 13.62
N THR A 109 -5.00 -24.26 13.69
CA THR A 109 -4.18 -23.03 13.75
C THR A 109 -3.00 -23.15 12.79
N PRO A 110 -3.20 -22.93 11.48
CA PRO A 110 -2.10 -22.97 10.51
C PRO A 110 -1.11 -21.84 10.76
N ARG A 111 0.18 -22.16 10.69
CA ARG A 111 1.28 -21.18 10.81
C ARG A 111 1.63 -20.63 9.44
N VAL A 112 1.50 -19.33 9.27
CA VAL A 112 1.74 -18.64 7.99
C VAL A 112 2.87 -17.65 8.15
N LEU A 113 3.75 -17.58 7.16
CA LEU A 113 4.88 -16.65 7.10
C LEU A 113 4.79 -15.79 5.86
N ASP A 114 4.89 -14.46 6.05
CA ASP A 114 5.04 -13.46 4.98
C ASP A 114 6.47 -12.92 4.97
N LEU A 115 7.22 -13.19 3.90
CA LEU A 115 8.61 -12.76 3.73
C LEU A 115 8.69 -11.46 2.90
N GLY A 116 9.34 -10.43 3.45
CA GLY A 116 9.40 -9.11 2.83
C GLY A 116 8.06 -8.38 2.96
N THR A 117 7.50 -8.33 4.17
CA THR A 117 6.11 -7.90 4.42
C THR A 117 5.81 -6.45 4.07
N GLY A 118 6.83 -5.57 4.00
CA GLY A 118 6.65 -4.16 3.66
C GLY A 118 5.70 -3.44 4.63
N SER A 119 4.56 -2.98 4.14
CA SER A 119 3.50 -2.35 4.95
C SER A 119 2.65 -3.33 5.76
N GLY A 120 2.94 -4.64 5.66
CA GLY A 120 2.13 -5.69 6.26
C GLY A 120 0.94 -6.14 5.40
N ALA A 121 0.88 -5.72 4.15
CA ALA A 121 -0.32 -5.86 3.31
C ALA A 121 -0.82 -7.31 3.20
N ILE A 122 0.06 -8.25 2.83
CA ILE A 122 -0.30 -9.66 2.66
C ILE A 122 -0.63 -10.29 4.01
N ALA A 123 0.26 -10.17 5.00
CA ALA A 123 0.07 -10.75 6.33
C ALA A 123 -1.23 -10.29 6.99
N LEU A 124 -1.52 -8.98 6.94
CA LEU A 124 -2.71 -8.39 7.54
C LEU A 124 -4.00 -8.79 6.81
N ALA A 125 -3.97 -8.85 5.47
CA ALA A 125 -5.11 -9.32 4.68
C ALA A 125 -5.43 -10.80 4.98
N ILE A 126 -4.42 -11.67 5.04
CA ILE A 126 -4.59 -13.08 5.43
C ILE A 126 -5.12 -13.16 6.86
N LYS A 127 -4.55 -12.43 7.84
CA LYS A 127 -5.00 -12.45 9.23
C LYS A 127 -6.44 -11.99 9.39
N HIS A 128 -6.83 -10.96 8.65
CA HIS A 128 -8.19 -10.43 8.66
C HIS A 128 -9.22 -11.46 8.16
N ARG A 129 -8.89 -12.19 7.08
CA ARG A 129 -9.79 -13.16 6.44
C ARG A 129 -9.72 -14.56 7.06
N CYS A 130 -8.60 -14.89 7.69
CA CYS A 130 -8.38 -16.18 8.36
C CYS A 130 -7.90 -15.95 9.81
N PRO A 131 -8.79 -15.52 10.74
CA PRO A 131 -8.40 -15.18 12.12
C PRO A 131 -7.73 -16.32 12.90
N ARG A 132 -8.01 -17.58 12.54
CA ARG A 132 -7.41 -18.77 13.18
C ARG A 132 -5.92 -18.95 12.85
N ALA A 133 -5.43 -18.34 11.77
CA ALA A 133 -4.03 -18.49 11.37
C ALA A 133 -3.10 -17.75 12.36
N GLU A 134 -1.98 -18.38 12.69
CA GLU A 134 -0.85 -17.77 13.38
C GLU A 134 0.05 -17.10 12.34
N LEU A 135 0.05 -15.76 12.31
CA LEU A 135 0.78 -14.98 11.32
C LEU A 135 2.13 -14.50 11.86
N HIS A 136 3.18 -14.84 11.11
CA HIS A 136 4.51 -14.29 11.22
C HIS A 136 4.83 -13.49 9.97
N ALA A 137 5.53 -12.39 10.12
CA ALA A 137 5.95 -11.56 9.01
C ALA A 137 7.38 -11.03 9.25
N SER A 138 8.20 -11.00 8.22
CA SER A 138 9.54 -10.46 8.33
C SER A 138 9.84 -9.42 7.27
N ASP A 139 10.74 -8.51 7.62
CA ASP A 139 11.34 -7.58 6.68
C ASP A 139 12.77 -7.24 7.13
N ARG A 140 13.65 -6.93 6.19
CA ARG A 140 15.01 -6.45 6.48
C ARG A 140 15.04 -4.99 6.91
N SER A 141 13.97 -4.23 6.63
CA SER A 141 13.84 -2.81 6.92
C SER A 141 13.11 -2.59 8.25
N PRO A 142 13.77 -2.05 9.27
CA PRO A 142 13.09 -1.67 10.52
C PRO A 142 11.99 -0.63 10.29
N ALA A 143 12.17 0.27 9.31
CA ALA A 143 11.19 1.29 8.97
C ALA A 143 9.93 0.68 8.34
N ALA A 144 10.07 -0.35 7.48
CA ALA A 144 8.93 -1.10 6.94
C ALA A 144 8.17 -1.82 8.05
N LEU A 145 8.88 -2.51 8.95
CA LEU A 145 8.27 -3.20 10.09
C LEU A 145 7.54 -2.24 11.03
N ALA A 146 8.04 -1.01 11.22
CA ALA A 146 7.33 0.01 12.01
C ALA A 146 5.98 0.37 11.37
N VAL A 147 5.92 0.51 10.04
CA VAL A 147 4.67 0.75 9.30
C VAL A 147 3.74 -0.46 9.43
N ALA A 148 4.24 -1.68 9.22
CA ALA A 148 3.44 -2.90 9.35
C ALA A 148 2.86 -3.08 10.76
N ALA A 149 3.66 -2.85 11.80
CA ALA A 149 3.21 -2.92 13.18
C ALA A 149 2.15 -1.85 13.52
N ALA A 150 2.32 -0.62 13.02
CA ALA A 150 1.32 0.44 13.18
C ALA A 150 -0.01 0.07 12.48
N ASN A 151 0.04 -0.53 11.29
CA ASN A 151 -1.12 -1.05 10.58
C ASN A 151 -1.80 -2.17 11.37
N ALA A 152 -1.04 -3.14 11.87
CA ALA A 152 -1.56 -4.24 12.69
C ALA A 152 -2.27 -3.72 13.95
N GLN A 153 -1.65 -2.79 14.66
CA GLN A 153 -2.23 -2.17 15.85
C GLN A 153 -3.54 -1.42 15.53
N ARG A 154 -3.54 -0.61 14.48
CA ARG A 154 -4.71 0.18 14.07
C ARG A 154 -5.90 -0.71 13.65
N LEU A 155 -5.60 -1.85 13.02
CA LEU A 155 -6.61 -2.81 12.57
C LEU A 155 -7.00 -3.85 13.63
N GLY A 156 -6.32 -3.88 14.78
CA GLY A 156 -6.55 -4.88 15.84
C GLY A 156 -6.19 -6.30 15.41
N LEU A 157 -5.21 -6.46 14.50
CA LEU A 157 -4.80 -7.75 13.94
C LEU A 157 -3.50 -8.23 14.59
N ALA A 158 -3.50 -9.44 15.13
CA ALA A 158 -2.32 -10.03 15.77
C ALA A 158 -1.41 -10.67 14.72
N VAL A 159 -0.25 -10.05 14.48
CA VAL A 159 0.84 -10.55 13.63
C VAL A 159 2.15 -10.41 14.38
N GLN A 160 3.01 -11.43 14.31
CA GLN A 160 4.34 -11.43 14.92
C GLN A 160 5.34 -10.91 13.88
N PHE A 161 5.94 -9.73 14.14
CA PHE A 161 6.91 -9.11 13.24
C PHE A 161 8.33 -9.43 13.66
N HIS A 162 9.19 -9.75 12.68
CA HIS A 162 10.58 -10.15 12.86
C HIS A 162 11.50 -9.35 11.95
N LEU A 163 12.53 -8.75 12.53
CA LEU A 163 13.58 -8.08 11.75
C LEU A 163 14.59 -9.13 11.28
N GLY A 164 14.88 -9.15 10.00
CA GLY A 164 15.89 -10.02 9.41
C GLY A 164 15.67 -10.24 7.91
N SER A 165 16.66 -10.85 7.29
CA SER A 165 16.64 -11.16 5.87
C SER A 165 16.18 -12.60 5.66
N TRP A 166 15.17 -12.79 4.81
CA TRP A 166 14.64 -14.10 4.44
C TRP A 166 14.38 -15.01 5.68
N TRP A 167 15.08 -16.13 5.79
CA TRP A 167 14.94 -17.18 6.79
C TRP A 167 15.69 -16.94 8.10
N GLU A 168 16.53 -15.93 8.17
CA GLU A 168 17.39 -15.68 9.34
C GLU A 168 16.64 -15.67 10.67
N PRO A 169 15.45 -15.00 10.78
CA PRO A 169 14.71 -14.98 12.05
C PRO A 169 14.04 -16.30 12.39
N PHE A 170 13.97 -17.26 11.46
CA PHE A 170 13.12 -18.44 11.55
C PHE A 170 13.92 -19.77 11.54
N ALA A 171 15.20 -19.74 11.85
CA ALA A 171 16.04 -20.93 11.86
C ALA A 171 15.42 -22.04 12.73
N GLY A 172 15.21 -23.22 12.15
CA GLY A 172 14.61 -24.38 12.83
C GLY A 172 13.07 -24.31 13.01
N GLN A 173 12.42 -23.26 12.52
CA GLN A 173 10.94 -23.18 12.53
C GLN A 173 10.34 -23.75 11.24
N LEU A 174 9.12 -24.28 11.37
CA LEU A 174 8.32 -24.77 10.25
C LEU A 174 7.04 -23.94 10.12
N PHE A 175 6.61 -23.73 8.90
CA PHE A 175 5.37 -23.04 8.55
C PHE A 175 4.55 -23.90 7.60
N ASP A 176 3.24 -23.81 7.71
CA ASP A 176 2.30 -24.56 6.86
C ASP A 176 2.10 -23.88 5.52
N LEU A 177 2.26 -22.54 5.50
CA LEU A 177 2.18 -21.71 4.30
C LEU A 177 3.21 -20.58 4.38
N ILE A 178 3.88 -20.33 3.27
CA ILE A 178 4.81 -19.23 3.11
C ILE A 178 4.40 -18.43 1.89
N VAL A 179 4.29 -17.13 2.08
CA VAL A 179 3.97 -16.16 1.02
C VAL A 179 5.08 -15.11 0.92
N SER A 180 5.29 -14.59 -0.27
CA SER A 180 6.24 -13.50 -0.48
C SER A 180 5.92 -12.76 -1.78
N ASN A 181 6.05 -11.45 -1.76
CA ASN A 181 6.16 -10.63 -2.96
C ASN A 181 7.56 -9.96 -2.96
N PRO A 182 8.61 -10.70 -3.35
CA PRO A 182 9.98 -10.22 -3.26
C PRO A 182 10.29 -9.16 -4.31
N PRO A 183 11.36 -8.38 -4.15
CA PRO A 183 11.86 -7.52 -5.22
C PRO A 183 12.31 -8.36 -6.42
N TYR A 184 11.88 -7.97 -7.64
CA TYR A 184 12.14 -8.74 -8.88
C TYR A 184 12.50 -7.86 -10.09
N ILE A 185 12.60 -6.54 -9.91
CA ILE A 185 12.97 -5.63 -11.01
C ILE A 185 14.49 -5.63 -11.17
N ALA A 186 14.98 -5.81 -12.38
CA ALA A 186 16.42 -5.73 -12.65
C ALA A 186 16.94 -4.31 -12.36
N GLY A 187 18.16 -4.20 -11.81
CA GLY A 187 18.71 -2.93 -11.37
C GLY A 187 18.94 -1.89 -12.48
N ASP A 188 18.96 -2.32 -13.74
CA ASP A 188 19.07 -1.50 -14.95
C ASP A 188 17.73 -1.28 -15.68
N ASP A 189 16.63 -1.73 -15.11
CA ASP A 189 15.32 -1.60 -15.73
C ASP A 189 14.89 -0.13 -15.82
N PRO A 190 14.53 0.38 -17.02
CA PRO A 190 14.14 1.79 -17.23
C PRO A 190 12.88 2.19 -16.42
N HIS A 191 12.03 1.25 -16.02
CA HIS A 191 10.83 1.52 -15.20
C HIS A 191 11.18 1.99 -13.79
N LEU A 192 12.39 1.70 -13.27
CA LEU A 192 12.84 2.17 -11.94
C LEU A 192 12.81 3.69 -11.83
N ARG A 193 12.98 4.42 -12.96
CA ARG A 193 12.89 5.88 -12.95
C ARG A 193 11.51 6.38 -12.52
N ALA A 194 10.44 5.74 -12.95
CA ALA A 194 9.06 6.07 -12.56
C ALA A 194 8.75 5.66 -11.11
N LEU A 195 9.54 4.77 -10.54
CA LEU A 195 9.40 4.25 -9.17
C LEU A 195 10.39 4.88 -8.18
N ARG A 196 11.08 5.97 -8.56
CA ARG A 196 12.19 6.57 -7.79
C ARG A 196 11.83 7.04 -6.38
N HIS A 197 10.54 7.22 -6.09
CA HIS A 197 10.05 7.59 -4.76
C HIS A 197 9.76 6.38 -3.86
N GLU A 198 9.77 5.18 -4.42
CA GLU A 198 9.60 3.95 -3.67
C GLU A 198 10.96 3.38 -3.24
N PRO A 199 11.04 2.61 -2.13
CA PRO A 199 12.33 2.13 -1.64
C PRO A 199 12.95 1.15 -2.66
N LEU A 200 14.14 1.48 -3.17
CA LEU A 200 14.83 0.68 -4.18
C LEU A 200 15.00 -0.78 -3.71
N ALA A 201 15.27 -0.97 -2.42
CA ALA A 201 15.42 -2.30 -1.83
C ALA A 201 14.14 -3.16 -1.83
N ALA A 202 12.97 -2.57 -2.09
CA ALA A 202 11.71 -3.30 -2.28
C ALA A 202 11.40 -3.56 -3.76
N LEU A 203 12.19 -2.99 -4.68
CA LEU A 203 12.04 -3.11 -6.13
C LEU A 203 13.08 -4.05 -6.74
N THR A 204 14.33 -3.93 -6.31
CA THR A 204 15.47 -4.68 -6.86
C THR A 204 16.06 -5.63 -5.82
N PRO A 205 16.48 -6.85 -6.22
CA PRO A 205 17.13 -7.83 -5.34
C PRO A 205 18.41 -7.32 -4.68
#